data_857e2a6a50df4bfcf926877b8ebdeb8f
#
_entry.id   857e2a6a50df4bfcf926877b8ebdeb8f
#
_cell.length_a   1.000
_cell.length_b   1.000
_cell.length_c   1.000
_cell.angle_alpha   90.00
_cell.angle_beta   90.00
_cell.angle_gamma   90.00
#
_symmetry.space_group_name_H-M   'P 1'
#
loop_
_entity.id
_entity.type
_entity.pdbx_description
1 polymer ?
#
loop_
_entity_poly.entity_id
_entity_poly.type
_entity_poly.pdbx_seq_one_letter_code
_entity_poly.pdbx_strand_id
1 'polypeptide(L)'
;MNNQYLNPDDQNRNALSERLRGGDLTVSNKELQTAWAIDAHFPAADIPLDRLDPSHPALFANDTLWDHFARLRKEDPVHYHEHSLVGPYWSVTRYEDIMTVDKHHELFSSQQRLGGITLGGIAREDDDAFALPMFIQEDPPKHDKQRKVVTPMFIPRNLAELEPLIRQRAGQILDDLPINEEFNWVKHVSVELTGQMLATLFDVPQEDRLKLVHWSDTVQNLGDPEFFETPEQGFQELFACLAYFTEFYEARKKAPPKFDLISMLAHDDSTKDMSPQELLGNIILLIVGGNDTTRNSISGGVLALNKYPDQYEKLLQNPGLIPKMVPEIIRWQTPLAHMARTALADTELGGKHIKKGDRLAMWYISGNRDESYIDRADEFIIDRPNPRNHTAFGYGIHRCVGNRLAEMQLNVMWEEINKRFSKIEVTGDPLLLNSSFVHGIRELPVTIRG
;
A
#
# COMPACT_ATOMS: atom_id res chain seq x y z
N MET A 1 4.22 28.39 27.53
CA MET A 1 3.78 27.33 26.61
C MET A 1 3.32 26.17 27.46
N ASN A 2 2.03 25.85 27.42
CA ASN A 2 1.46 24.85 28.30
C ASN A 2 1.97 23.46 27.92
N ASN A 3 2.44 22.74 28.92
CA ASN A 3 2.97 21.38 28.91
C ASN A 3 1.94 20.29 28.48
N GLN A 4 1.01 20.61 27.58
CA GLN A 4 0.02 19.65 27.06
C GLN A 4 0.66 18.56 26.18
N TYR A 5 1.87 18.81 25.68
CA TYR A 5 2.66 17.84 24.92
C TYR A 5 3.60 16.99 25.79
N LEU A 6 3.70 17.31 27.09
CA LEU A 6 4.54 16.59 28.03
C LEU A 6 3.65 15.73 28.93
N ASN A 7 3.41 14.54 28.50
CA ASN A 7 2.84 13.47 29.31
C ASN A 7 1.39 13.09 29.05
N PRO A 8 1.11 12.33 28.02
CA PRO A 8 0.26 11.20 28.22
C PRO A 8 1.19 10.04 28.58
N ASP A 9 0.97 9.47 29.69
CA ASP A 9 1.23 8.11 30.14
C ASP A 9 2.22 7.25 29.32
N ASP A 10 3.50 7.71 29.20
CA ASP A 10 4.57 6.93 28.56
C ASP A 10 4.70 5.52 29.17
N GLN A 11 4.28 5.36 30.44
CA GLN A 11 4.22 4.05 31.09
C GLN A 11 3.12 3.16 30.50
N ASN A 12 1.95 3.73 30.18
CA ASN A 12 0.87 2.96 29.54
C ASN A 12 1.21 2.59 28.10
N ARG A 13 1.81 3.52 27.34
CA ARG A 13 2.32 3.27 25.99
C ARG A 13 3.34 2.13 25.98
N ASN A 14 4.31 2.18 26.88
CA ASN A 14 5.34 1.15 27.01
C ASN A 14 4.74 -0.20 27.40
N ALA A 15 3.80 -0.23 28.37
CA ALA A 15 3.13 -1.45 28.78
C ALA A 15 2.30 -2.09 27.63
N LEU A 16 1.58 -1.28 26.86
CA LEU A 16 0.83 -1.75 25.69
C LEU A 16 1.78 -2.29 24.61
N SER A 17 2.89 -1.59 24.35
CA SER A 17 3.90 -2.04 23.39
C SER A 17 4.57 -3.34 23.83
N GLU A 18 4.85 -3.51 25.12
CA GLU A 18 5.42 -4.74 25.68
C GLU A 18 4.44 -5.92 25.57
N ARG A 19 3.15 -5.69 25.85
CA ARG A 19 2.11 -6.72 25.69
C ARG A 19 2.02 -7.21 24.26
N LEU A 20 1.99 -6.29 23.27
CA LEU A 20 1.97 -6.64 21.86
C LEU A 20 3.24 -7.39 21.42
N ARG A 21 4.43 -6.93 21.87
CA ARG A 21 5.71 -7.63 21.60
C ARG A 21 5.73 -9.02 22.21
N GLY A 22 5.06 -9.19 23.36
CA GLY A 22 4.86 -10.50 23.99
C GLY A 22 3.82 -11.40 23.32
N GLY A 23 3.24 -10.98 22.19
CA GLY A 23 2.24 -11.75 21.43
C GLY A 23 0.82 -11.67 22.01
N ASP A 24 0.51 -10.71 22.87
CA ASP A 24 -0.84 -10.49 23.37
C ASP A 24 -1.72 -9.80 22.32
N LEU A 25 -2.41 -10.60 21.50
CA LEU A 25 -3.33 -10.14 20.46
C LEU A 25 -4.71 -9.75 20.99
N THR A 26 -4.93 -9.81 22.32
CA THR A 26 -6.21 -9.41 22.94
C THR A 26 -6.22 -7.93 23.36
N VAL A 27 -5.11 -7.21 23.16
CA VAL A 27 -5.07 -5.76 23.37
C VAL A 27 -6.04 -5.09 22.42
N SER A 28 -6.95 -4.28 22.97
CA SER A 28 -7.96 -3.58 22.19
C SER A 28 -7.31 -2.56 21.25
N ASN A 29 -7.70 -2.58 19.97
CA ASN A 29 -7.28 -1.59 18.99
C ASN A 29 -7.62 -0.16 19.43
N LYS A 30 -8.73 0.03 20.16
CA LYS A 30 -9.11 1.32 20.71
C LYS A 30 -8.14 1.82 21.80
N GLU A 31 -7.65 0.92 22.68
CA GLU A 31 -6.63 1.28 23.68
C GLU A 31 -5.34 1.72 23.00
N LEU A 32 -4.91 0.99 21.97
CA LEU A 32 -3.73 1.34 21.18
C LEU A 32 -3.87 2.72 20.54
N GLN A 33 -4.93 2.96 19.80
CA GLN A 33 -5.13 4.24 19.12
C GLN A 33 -5.28 5.40 20.10
N THR A 34 -6.00 5.22 21.21
CA THR A 34 -6.19 6.27 22.21
C THR A 34 -4.87 6.67 22.87
N ALA A 35 -3.97 5.72 23.13
CA ALA A 35 -2.69 6.01 23.77
C ALA A 35 -1.77 6.95 22.96
N TRP A 36 -1.93 6.98 21.62
CA TRP A 36 -1.11 7.81 20.71
C TRP A 36 -1.90 8.90 19.97
N ALA A 37 -3.21 8.98 20.14
CA ALA A 37 -4.07 9.87 19.37
C ALA A 37 -3.77 11.37 19.56
N ILE A 38 -3.12 11.76 20.63
CA ILE A 38 -2.97 13.18 21.01
C ILE A 38 -2.16 13.95 19.97
N ASP A 39 -1.05 13.40 19.51
CA ASP A 39 -0.13 14.11 18.61
C ASP A 39 -0.70 14.28 17.18
N ALA A 40 -1.60 13.40 16.75
CA ALA A 40 -2.23 13.47 15.43
C ALA A 40 -3.28 14.61 15.27
N HIS A 41 -3.71 15.22 16.37
CA HIS A 41 -4.71 16.29 16.35
C HIS A 41 -4.13 17.71 16.37
N PHE A 42 -2.80 17.84 16.40
CA PHE A 42 -2.14 19.14 16.41
C PHE A 42 -1.56 19.50 15.04
N PRO A 43 -1.58 20.78 14.65
CA PRO A 43 -0.85 21.24 13.47
C PRO A 43 0.64 20.87 13.57
N ALA A 44 1.22 20.38 12.50
CA ALA A 44 2.63 19.99 12.49
C ALA A 44 3.58 21.11 12.98
N ALA A 45 3.22 22.39 12.73
CA ALA A 45 4.00 23.55 13.16
C ALA A 45 4.11 23.71 14.67
N ASP A 46 3.14 23.19 15.41
CA ASP A 46 3.05 23.32 16.87
C ASP A 46 3.71 22.15 17.60
N ILE A 47 4.06 21.08 16.90
CA ILE A 47 4.70 19.88 17.47
C ILE A 47 6.21 20.07 17.49
N PRO A 48 6.90 19.85 18.64
CA PRO A 48 8.37 19.79 18.67
C PRO A 48 8.91 18.75 17.69
N LEU A 49 10.04 19.05 17.01
CA LEU A 49 10.55 18.18 15.96
C LEU A 49 10.85 16.75 16.43
N ASP A 50 11.35 16.59 17.64
CA ASP A 50 11.63 15.30 18.30
C ASP A 50 10.37 14.48 18.63
N ARG A 51 9.18 15.07 18.46
CA ARG A 51 7.87 14.42 18.66
C ARG A 51 7.03 14.35 17.39
N LEU A 52 7.55 14.85 16.29
CA LEU A 52 6.86 14.89 15.00
C LEU A 52 6.89 13.50 14.35
N ASP A 53 5.92 12.64 14.69
CA ASP A 53 5.83 11.26 14.22
C ASP A 53 4.76 11.08 13.13
N PRO A 54 5.15 10.80 11.87
CA PRO A 54 4.21 10.58 10.77
C PRO A 54 3.62 9.16 10.73
N SER A 55 3.98 8.27 11.66
CA SER A 55 3.48 6.89 11.65
C SER A 55 2.03 6.75 12.13
N HIS A 56 1.45 7.80 12.70
CA HIS A 56 0.11 7.74 13.28
C HIS A 56 -0.98 7.64 12.20
N PRO A 57 -1.83 6.58 12.18
CA PRO A 57 -2.84 6.37 11.13
C PRO A 57 -3.85 7.52 11.00
N ALA A 58 -4.20 8.20 12.10
CA ALA A 58 -5.14 9.32 12.08
C ALA A 58 -4.69 10.50 11.20
N LEU A 59 -3.38 10.69 10.99
CA LEU A 59 -2.88 11.71 10.06
C LEU A 59 -3.34 11.42 8.63
N PHE A 60 -3.40 10.13 8.25
CA PHE A 60 -3.85 9.67 6.95
C PHE A 60 -5.37 9.74 6.84
N ALA A 61 -6.09 9.29 7.87
CA ALA A 61 -7.55 9.37 7.91
C ALA A 61 -8.09 10.81 7.82
N ASN A 62 -7.36 11.78 8.38
CA ASN A 62 -7.73 13.19 8.41
C ASN A 62 -7.10 14.03 7.28
N ASP A 63 -6.31 13.44 6.38
CA ASP A 63 -5.55 14.13 5.31
C ASP A 63 -4.61 15.25 5.83
N THR A 64 -4.07 15.10 7.07
CA THR A 64 -3.22 16.11 7.74
C THR A 64 -1.73 15.77 7.72
N LEU A 65 -1.31 14.68 7.08
CA LEU A 65 0.05 14.16 7.03
C LEU A 65 1.05 15.08 6.28
N TRP A 66 0.56 15.92 5.38
CA TRP A 66 1.40 16.64 4.40
C TRP A 66 2.38 17.62 5.06
N ASP A 67 1.92 18.41 6.03
CA ASP A 67 2.75 19.37 6.75
C ASP A 67 3.78 18.68 7.64
N HIS A 68 3.47 17.48 8.17
CA HIS A 68 4.43 16.67 8.91
C HIS A 68 5.60 16.25 8.03
N PHE A 69 5.31 15.72 6.84
CA PHE A 69 6.34 15.34 5.88
C PHE A 69 7.10 16.52 5.31
N ALA A 70 6.44 17.64 5.02
CA ALA A 70 7.10 18.85 4.54
C ALA A 70 8.11 19.38 5.56
N ARG A 71 7.75 19.39 6.86
CA ARG A 71 8.67 19.75 7.93
C ARG A 71 9.86 18.79 8.03
N LEU A 72 9.62 17.48 8.04
CA LEU A 72 10.69 16.49 8.11
C LEU A 72 11.65 16.63 6.92
N ARG A 73 11.13 16.71 5.68
CA ARG A 73 11.99 16.90 4.51
C ARG A 73 12.88 18.13 4.60
N LYS A 74 12.37 19.22 5.19
CA LYS A 74 13.07 20.49 5.31
C LYS A 74 14.05 20.54 6.49
N GLU A 75 13.60 20.10 7.68
CA GLU A 75 14.29 20.31 8.94
C GLU A 75 15.20 19.15 9.34
N ASP A 76 14.77 17.90 9.10
CA ASP A 76 15.53 16.68 9.43
C ASP A 76 15.07 15.49 8.55
N PRO A 77 15.54 15.36 7.32
CA PRO A 77 15.01 14.42 6.33
C PRO A 77 15.27 12.94 6.67
N VAL A 78 16.25 12.63 7.50
CA VAL A 78 16.49 11.32 8.09
C VAL A 78 16.37 11.49 9.59
N HIS A 79 15.15 11.33 10.10
CA HIS A 79 14.77 11.67 11.47
C HIS A 79 14.57 10.42 12.33
N TYR A 80 15.14 10.40 13.55
CA TYR A 80 14.99 9.31 14.50
C TYR A 80 13.82 9.58 15.45
N HIS A 81 12.87 8.64 15.50
CA HIS A 81 11.79 8.62 16.46
C HIS A 81 12.14 7.66 17.59
N GLU A 82 12.47 8.20 18.76
CA GLU A 82 12.75 7.38 19.95
C GLU A 82 11.45 6.78 20.51
N HIS A 83 10.36 7.55 20.43
CA HIS A 83 9.06 7.19 20.97
C HIS A 83 7.99 7.32 19.88
N SER A 84 7.43 6.19 19.44
CA SER A 84 6.33 6.16 18.49
C SER A 84 5.37 5.02 18.76
N LEU A 85 4.18 5.05 18.14
CA LEU A 85 3.20 3.96 18.18
C LEU A 85 3.81 2.61 17.76
N VAL A 86 4.79 2.65 16.88
CA VAL A 86 5.40 1.47 16.24
C VAL A 86 6.77 1.11 16.85
N GLY A 87 7.16 1.75 17.96
CA GLY A 87 8.50 1.64 18.53
C GLY A 87 9.53 2.54 17.83
N PRO A 88 10.80 2.49 18.24
CA PRO A 88 11.83 3.37 17.69
C PRO A 88 12.13 3.05 16.21
N TYR A 89 12.26 4.09 15.38
CA TYR A 89 12.58 3.96 13.97
C TYR A 89 13.14 5.25 13.37
N TRP A 90 13.71 5.16 12.17
CA TRP A 90 14.13 6.29 11.34
C TRP A 90 13.10 6.59 10.25
N SER A 91 12.61 7.81 10.18
CA SER A 91 11.88 8.31 9.00
C SER A 91 12.86 8.72 7.91
N VAL A 92 12.75 8.14 6.73
CA VAL A 92 13.49 8.53 5.52
C VAL A 92 12.50 9.20 4.58
N THR A 93 12.61 10.52 4.38
CA THR A 93 11.55 11.34 3.78
C THR A 93 11.89 11.94 2.42
N ARG A 94 13.19 12.06 2.05
CA ARG A 94 13.61 12.57 0.74
C ARG A 94 13.76 11.47 -0.29
N TYR A 95 13.50 11.84 -1.54
CA TYR A 95 13.55 10.93 -2.69
C TYR A 95 14.87 10.16 -2.80
N GLU A 96 16.01 10.86 -2.76
CA GLU A 96 17.34 10.25 -2.97
C GLU A 96 17.76 9.34 -1.81
N ASP A 97 17.39 9.69 -0.56
CA ASP A 97 17.66 8.87 0.61
C ASP A 97 16.82 7.56 0.56
N ILE A 98 15.54 7.67 0.17
CA ILE A 98 14.66 6.51 -0.06
C ILE A 98 15.25 5.60 -1.13
N MET A 99 15.68 6.17 -2.26
CA MET A 99 16.29 5.41 -3.35
C MET A 99 17.60 4.74 -2.92
N THR A 100 18.35 5.36 -2.01
CA THR A 100 19.58 4.78 -1.45
C THR A 100 19.26 3.55 -0.62
N VAL A 101 18.27 3.62 0.28
CA VAL A 101 17.86 2.47 1.10
C VAL A 101 17.33 1.33 0.23
N ASP A 102 16.46 1.61 -0.74
CA ASP A 102 15.87 0.60 -1.62
C ASP A 102 16.89 -0.09 -2.54
N LYS A 103 17.95 0.60 -2.92
CA LYS A 103 19.02 0.03 -3.78
C LYS A 103 19.93 -0.94 -3.04
N HIS A 104 20.20 -0.68 -1.76
CA HIS A 104 21.24 -1.37 -1.00
C HIS A 104 20.64 -2.42 -0.06
N HIS A 105 19.99 -3.44 -0.66
CA HIS A 105 19.41 -4.56 0.10
C HIS A 105 20.45 -5.35 0.92
N GLU A 106 21.72 -5.29 0.55
CA GLU A 106 22.84 -5.89 1.29
C GLU A 106 23.13 -5.17 2.61
N LEU A 107 22.67 -3.91 2.75
CA LEU A 107 22.77 -3.12 3.98
C LEU A 107 21.42 -2.98 4.69
N PHE A 108 20.30 -3.04 3.94
CA PHE A 108 18.96 -2.77 4.44
C PHE A 108 18.02 -3.92 4.11
N SER A 109 17.88 -4.84 5.08
CA SER A 109 17.14 -6.09 4.95
C SER A 109 15.63 -5.89 5.00
N SER A 110 14.90 -6.71 4.24
CA SER A 110 13.44 -6.86 4.29
C SER A 110 12.99 -8.04 5.15
N GLN A 111 13.93 -8.83 5.72
CA GLN A 111 13.59 -10.08 6.36
C GLN A 111 12.57 -9.94 7.48
N GLN A 112 11.56 -10.82 7.46
CA GLN A 112 10.51 -10.86 8.46
C GLN A 112 11.04 -11.01 9.88
N ARG A 113 12.01 -11.92 10.10
CA ARG A 113 12.66 -12.13 11.40
C ARG A 113 13.34 -10.88 11.98
N LEU A 114 13.62 -9.88 11.13
CA LEU A 114 14.19 -8.59 11.54
C LEU A 114 13.12 -7.47 11.62
N GLY A 115 11.83 -7.82 11.50
CA GLY A 115 10.72 -6.87 11.57
C GLY A 115 10.02 -6.62 10.22
N GLY A 116 10.47 -7.21 9.11
CA GLY A 116 9.80 -7.17 7.81
C GLY A 116 9.69 -5.78 7.18
N ILE A 117 8.66 -5.61 6.36
CA ILE A 117 8.50 -4.46 5.45
C ILE A 117 7.56 -3.37 5.97
N THR A 118 6.91 -3.55 7.12
CA THR A 118 5.97 -2.58 7.70
C THR A 118 6.53 -1.98 8.98
N LEU A 119 6.16 -0.74 9.31
CA LEU A 119 6.33 -0.21 10.65
C LEU A 119 5.43 -0.99 11.62
N GLY A 120 5.90 -1.18 12.85
CA GLY A 120 5.21 -2.05 13.82
C GLY A 120 5.43 -3.54 13.58
N GLY A 121 6.12 -3.93 12.51
CA GLY A 121 6.64 -5.27 12.36
C GLY A 121 7.63 -5.58 13.48
N ILE A 122 7.32 -6.59 14.31
CA ILE A 122 8.16 -7.01 15.42
C ILE A 122 9.13 -8.07 14.89
N ALA A 123 10.41 -7.96 15.29
CA ALA A 123 11.36 -9.05 15.07
C ALA A 123 10.87 -10.30 15.80
N ARG A 124 10.70 -11.40 15.07
CA ARG A 124 10.09 -12.64 15.58
C ARG A 124 11.01 -13.82 15.31
N GLU A 125 10.92 -14.82 16.16
CA GLU A 125 11.55 -16.12 15.90
C GLU A 125 10.77 -16.86 14.79
N ASP A 126 11.45 -17.75 14.06
CA ASP A 126 10.91 -18.43 12.86
C ASP A 126 9.66 -19.28 13.13
N ASP A 127 9.38 -19.64 14.39
CA ASP A 127 8.26 -20.51 14.81
C ASP A 127 7.01 -19.74 15.29
N ASP A 128 6.92 -18.43 15.09
CA ASP A 128 5.74 -17.67 15.49
C ASP A 128 4.53 -18.05 14.63
N ALA A 129 3.48 -18.57 15.26
CA ALA A 129 2.26 -19.01 14.59
C ALA A 129 1.51 -17.89 13.83
N PHE A 130 1.77 -16.63 14.18
CA PHE A 130 1.20 -15.45 13.51
C PHE A 130 2.16 -14.82 12.50
N ALA A 131 3.33 -15.40 12.29
CA ALA A 131 4.22 -14.98 11.23
C ALA A 131 3.60 -15.33 9.86
N LEU A 132 3.59 -14.38 8.94
CA LEU A 132 3.18 -14.59 7.55
C LEU A 132 4.39 -14.37 6.64
N PRO A 133 5.31 -15.36 6.51
CA PRO A 133 6.46 -15.24 5.63
C PRO A 133 6.01 -15.06 4.18
N MET A 134 6.57 -14.07 3.50
CA MET A 134 6.25 -13.79 2.10
C MET A 134 7.53 -13.36 1.37
N PHE A 135 7.63 -13.62 0.05
CA PHE A 135 8.88 -13.38 -0.67
C PHE A 135 9.35 -11.92 -0.63
N ILE A 136 8.46 -10.94 -0.46
CA ILE A 136 8.84 -9.52 -0.30
C ILE A 136 9.55 -9.27 1.04
N GLN A 137 9.35 -10.16 2.02
CA GLN A 137 9.99 -10.13 3.34
C GLN A 137 11.16 -11.10 3.44
N GLU A 138 11.78 -11.41 2.31
CA GLU A 138 12.97 -12.24 2.23
C GLU A 138 14.10 -11.48 1.54
N ASP A 139 15.34 -11.82 1.86
CA ASP A 139 16.52 -11.36 1.14
C ASP A 139 16.99 -12.44 0.14
N PRO A 140 17.88 -12.09 -0.83
CA PRO A 140 18.51 -13.08 -1.68
C PRO A 140 19.27 -14.16 -0.87
N PRO A 141 19.28 -15.43 -1.31
CA PRO A 141 18.76 -15.93 -2.59
C PRO A 141 17.30 -16.39 -2.57
N LYS A 142 16.62 -16.42 -1.40
CA LYS A 142 15.24 -16.94 -1.28
C LYS A 142 14.26 -16.01 -1.98
N HIS A 143 14.38 -14.69 -1.76
CA HIS A 143 13.61 -13.67 -2.46
C HIS A 143 13.60 -13.88 -3.97
N ASP A 144 14.80 -13.97 -4.57
CA ASP A 144 14.95 -14.05 -6.03
C ASP A 144 14.30 -15.30 -6.62
N LYS A 145 14.44 -16.44 -5.93
CA LYS A 145 13.86 -17.71 -6.35
C LYS A 145 12.33 -17.63 -6.35
N GLN A 146 11.72 -17.20 -5.24
CA GLN A 146 10.27 -17.15 -5.12
C GLN A 146 9.64 -16.04 -5.99
N ARG A 147 10.26 -14.87 -6.05
CA ARG A 147 9.79 -13.78 -6.94
C ARG A 147 9.80 -14.20 -8.40
N LYS A 148 10.81 -14.93 -8.83
CA LYS A 148 10.93 -15.43 -10.22
C LYS A 148 9.74 -16.28 -10.63
N VAL A 149 9.11 -17.01 -9.70
CA VAL A 149 7.94 -17.86 -9.97
C VAL A 149 6.77 -17.06 -10.52
N VAL A 150 6.44 -15.91 -9.91
CA VAL A 150 5.29 -15.08 -10.29
C VAL A 150 5.60 -14.06 -11.39
N THR A 151 6.88 -13.74 -11.61
CA THR A 151 7.31 -12.72 -12.59
C THR A 151 6.74 -12.94 -14.02
N PRO A 152 6.64 -14.17 -14.56
CA PRO A 152 6.09 -14.40 -15.90
C PRO A 152 4.67 -13.87 -16.09
N MET A 153 3.85 -13.81 -15.04
CA MET A 153 2.50 -13.25 -15.10
C MET A 153 2.49 -11.78 -15.56
N PHE A 154 3.54 -11.02 -15.21
CA PHE A 154 3.61 -9.56 -15.35
C PHE A 154 4.54 -9.08 -16.48
N ILE A 155 5.02 -9.98 -17.36
CA ILE A 155 5.82 -9.57 -18.52
C ILE A 155 4.93 -9.00 -19.65
N PRO A 156 5.46 -8.06 -20.48
CA PRO A 156 4.64 -7.36 -21.48
C PRO A 156 3.86 -8.26 -22.42
N ARG A 157 4.44 -9.38 -22.87
CA ARG A 157 3.78 -10.33 -23.77
C ARG A 157 2.50 -10.90 -23.16
N ASN A 158 2.56 -11.35 -21.91
CA ASN A 158 1.43 -11.98 -21.23
C ASN A 158 0.38 -10.93 -20.80
N LEU A 159 0.82 -9.72 -20.47
CA LEU A 159 -0.08 -8.61 -20.18
C LEU A 159 -0.87 -8.17 -21.42
N ALA A 160 -0.27 -8.21 -22.61
CA ALA A 160 -0.98 -7.90 -23.85
C ALA A 160 -2.17 -8.85 -24.12
N GLU A 161 -2.10 -10.09 -23.62
CA GLU A 161 -3.22 -11.04 -23.70
C GLU A 161 -4.34 -10.73 -22.70
N LEU A 162 -4.04 -10.03 -21.58
CA LEU A 162 -5.02 -9.61 -20.57
C LEU A 162 -5.71 -8.29 -20.94
N GLU A 163 -5.10 -7.42 -21.72
CA GLU A 163 -5.66 -6.09 -22.03
C GLU A 163 -7.08 -6.12 -22.60
N PRO A 164 -7.45 -6.99 -23.57
CA PRO A 164 -8.82 -7.06 -24.08
C PRO A 164 -9.84 -7.42 -22.99
N LEU A 165 -9.46 -8.30 -22.06
CA LEU A 165 -10.32 -8.69 -20.93
C LEU A 165 -10.49 -7.54 -19.94
N ILE A 166 -9.39 -6.84 -19.60
CA ILE A 166 -9.44 -5.65 -18.73
C ILE A 166 -10.38 -4.61 -19.35
N ARG A 167 -10.25 -4.36 -20.65
CA ARG A 167 -11.07 -3.39 -21.39
C ARG A 167 -12.55 -3.76 -21.40
N GLN A 168 -12.85 -5.03 -21.64
CA GLN A 168 -14.22 -5.55 -21.58
C GLN A 168 -14.84 -5.33 -20.19
N ARG A 169 -14.11 -5.68 -19.12
CA ARG A 169 -14.59 -5.53 -17.74
C ARG A 169 -14.76 -4.09 -17.35
N ALA A 170 -13.78 -3.24 -17.64
CA ALA A 170 -13.88 -1.81 -17.41
C ALA A 170 -15.12 -1.22 -18.12
N GLY A 171 -15.33 -1.59 -19.39
CA GLY A 171 -16.51 -1.18 -20.15
C GLY A 171 -17.82 -1.62 -19.48
N GLN A 172 -17.95 -2.89 -19.11
CA GLN A 172 -19.15 -3.42 -18.44
C GLN A 172 -19.43 -2.73 -17.10
N ILE A 173 -18.40 -2.57 -16.27
CA ILE A 173 -18.53 -1.86 -14.99
C ILE A 173 -19.07 -0.43 -15.20
N LEU A 174 -18.52 0.29 -16.19
CA LEU A 174 -18.91 1.67 -16.46
C LEU A 174 -20.29 1.77 -17.12
N ASP A 175 -20.70 0.79 -17.91
CA ASP A 175 -22.04 0.74 -18.55
C ASP A 175 -23.15 0.47 -17.54
N ASP A 176 -22.87 -0.17 -16.39
CA ASP A 176 -23.81 -0.50 -15.32
C ASP A 176 -23.93 0.61 -14.26
N LEU A 177 -23.20 1.74 -14.40
CA LEU A 177 -23.21 2.81 -13.39
C LEU A 177 -24.51 3.61 -13.42
N PRO A 178 -25.01 4.08 -12.25
CA PRO A 178 -26.15 4.98 -12.20
C PRO A 178 -25.78 6.36 -12.78
N ILE A 179 -26.60 6.86 -13.70
CA ILE A 179 -26.42 8.17 -14.34
C ILE A 179 -27.35 9.19 -13.66
N ASN A 180 -26.83 10.39 -13.33
CA ASN A 180 -27.50 11.47 -12.64
C ASN A 180 -27.95 11.14 -11.20
N GLU A 181 -27.37 10.10 -10.61
CA GLU A 181 -27.54 9.72 -9.21
C GLU A 181 -26.19 9.69 -8.51
N GLU A 182 -26.17 9.95 -7.19
CA GLU A 182 -24.97 9.83 -6.38
C GLU A 182 -24.69 8.37 -6.03
N PHE A 183 -23.42 7.96 -6.17
CA PHE A 183 -22.98 6.63 -5.77
C PHE A 183 -21.54 6.64 -5.28
N ASN A 184 -21.11 5.55 -4.62
CA ASN A 184 -19.73 5.38 -4.16
C ASN A 184 -18.85 4.79 -5.28
N TRP A 185 -17.94 5.61 -5.82
CA TRP A 185 -17.01 5.21 -6.89
C TRP A 185 -16.11 4.04 -6.49
N VAL A 186 -15.60 4.03 -5.26
CA VAL A 186 -14.72 2.95 -4.77
C VAL A 186 -15.42 1.60 -4.89
N LYS A 187 -16.64 1.52 -4.36
CA LYS A 187 -17.45 0.29 -4.33
C LYS A 187 -17.84 -0.18 -5.74
N HIS A 188 -18.34 0.73 -6.57
CA HIS A 188 -18.95 0.36 -7.85
C HIS A 188 -17.95 0.22 -9.01
N VAL A 189 -16.75 0.83 -8.90
CA VAL A 189 -15.76 0.82 -9.99
C VAL A 189 -14.45 0.20 -9.54
N SER A 190 -13.79 0.79 -8.55
CA SER A 190 -12.41 0.42 -8.22
C SER A 190 -12.31 -0.99 -7.64
N VAL A 191 -13.19 -1.33 -6.69
CA VAL A 191 -13.30 -2.67 -6.08
C VAL A 191 -13.72 -3.72 -7.11
N GLU A 192 -14.67 -3.40 -7.98
CA GLU A 192 -15.16 -4.34 -8.99
C GLU A 192 -14.07 -4.71 -9.98
N LEU A 193 -13.34 -3.73 -10.54
CA LEU A 193 -12.28 -4.03 -11.49
C LEU A 193 -11.17 -4.86 -10.84
N THR A 194 -10.66 -4.43 -9.67
CA THR A 194 -9.54 -5.10 -9.02
C THR A 194 -9.92 -6.50 -8.53
N GLY A 195 -11.11 -6.68 -7.97
CA GLY A 195 -11.63 -7.98 -7.54
C GLY A 195 -11.77 -8.97 -8.70
N GLN A 196 -12.35 -8.53 -9.83
CA GLN A 196 -12.46 -9.35 -11.03
C GLN A 196 -11.09 -9.73 -11.61
N MET A 197 -10.14 -8.81 -11.58
CA MET A 197 -8.77 -9.08 -12.06
C MET A 197 -8.03 -10.05 -11.15
N LEU A 198 -8.15 -9.92 -9.83
CA LEU A 198 -7.58 -10.88 -8.89
C LEU A 198 -8.13 -12.29 -9.12
N ALA A 199 -9.47 -12.43 -9.21
CA ALA A 199 -10.08 -13.72 -9.47
C ALA A 199 -9.54 -14.37 -10.76
N THR A 200 -9.23 -13.58 -11.80
CA THR A 200 -8.60 -14.07 -13.02
C THR A 200 -7.14 -14.47 -12.81
N LEU A 201 -6.34 -13.66 -12.13
CA LEU A 201 -4.92 -13.94 -11.91
C LEU A 201 -4.69 -15.20 -11.06
N PHE A 202 -5.61 -15.46 -10.11
CA PHE A 202 -5.59 -16.67 -9.28
C PHE A 202 -6.35 -17.85 -9.90
N ASP A 203 -7.08 -17.66 -11.00
CA ASP A 203 -7.99 -18.65 -11.62
C ASP A 203 -8.98 -19.25 -10.59
N VAL A 204 -9.62 -18.36 -9.83
CA VAL A 204 -10.70 -18.68 -8.90
C VAL A 204 -12.05 -18.18 -9.47
N PRO A 205 -13.20 -18.75 -9.00
CA PRO A 205 -14.51 -18.33 -9.49
C PRO A 205 -14.77 -16.83 -9.35
N GLN A 206 -15.36 -16.20 -10.38
CA GLN A 206 -15.65 -14.76 -10.36
C GLN A 206 -16.68 -14.37 -9.28
N GLU A 207 -17.55 -15.26 -8.88
CA GLU A 207 -18.48 -15.12 -7.75
C GLU A 207 -17.75 -14.94 -6.42
N ASP A 208 -16.52 -15.44 -6.31
CA ASP A 208 -15.71 -15.35 -5.10
C ASP A 208 -14.81 -14.09 -5.05
N ARG A 209 -14.83 -13.25 -6.09
CA ARG A 209 -13.96 -12.05 -6.18
C ARG A 209 -14.01 -11.14 -4.95
N LEU A 210 -15.18 -11.00 -4.33
CA LEU A 210 -15.34 -10.16 -3.15
C LEU A 210 -14.75 -10.78 -1.88
N LYS A 211 -14.52 -12.11 -1.84
CA LYS A 211 -13.75 -12.74 -0.75
C LYS A 211 -12.29 -12.27 -0.79
N LEU A 212 -11.69 -12.16 -1.99
CA LEU A 212 -10.31 -11.68 -2.14
C LEU A 212 -10.19 -10.22 -1.68
N VAL A 213 -11.17 -9.38 -2.03
CA VAL A 213 -11.24 -7.99 -1.56
C VAL A 213 -11.38 -7.96 -0.04
N HIS A 214 -12.27 -8.77 0.54
CA HIS A 214 -12.47 -8.87 1.98
C HIS A 214 -11.18 -9.23 2.73
N TRP A 215 -10.42 -10.23 2.26
CA TRP A 215 -9.13 -10.59 2.88
C TRP A 215 -8.07 -9.51 2.73
N SER A 216 -8.08 -8.76 1.63
CA SER A 216 -7.25 -7.57 1.46
C SER A 216 -7.59 -6.49 2.48
N ASP A 217 -8.87 -6.17 2.63
CA ASP A 217 -9.37 -5.20 3.60
C ASP A 217 -9.06 -5.66 5.05
N THR A 218 -9.16 -6.95 5.33
CA THR A 218 -8.79 -7.54 6.64
C THR A 218 -7.35 -7.19 7.01
N VAL A 219 -6.39 -7.45 6.11
CA VAL A 219 -4.96 -7.18 6.40
C VAL A 219 -4.69 -5.71 6.68
N GLN A 220 -5.34 -4.82 5.94
CA GLN A 220 -5.15 -3.37 6.10
C GLN A 220 -5.76 -2.82 7.38
N ASN A 221 -6.82 -3.45 7.85
CA ASN A 221 -7.63 -2.96 8.98
C ASN A 221 -7.45 -3.79 10.26
N LEU A 222 -6.40 -4.63 10.35
CA LEU A 222 -6.11 -5.43 11.55
C LEU A 222 -5.99 -4.59 12.82
N GLY A 223 -5.48 -3.34 12.70
CA GLY A 223 -5.33 -2.38 13.80
C GLY A 223 -6.46 -1.37 13.90
N ASP A 224 -7.50 -1.43 13.05
CA ASP A 224 -8.59 -0.48 13.05
C ASP A 224 -9.76 -0.96 13.93
N PRO A 225 -10.07 -0.23 15.03
CA PRO A 225 -11.15 -0.60 15.95
C PRO A 225 -12.55 -0.53 15.34
N GLU A 226 -12.73 0.12 14.20
CA GLU A 226 -14.00 0.10 13.47
C GLU A 226 -14.25 -1.22 12.74
N PHE A 227 -13.18 -1.98 12.42
CA PHE A 227 -13.27 -3.28 11.75
C PHE A 227 -13.16 -4.45 12.71
N PHE A 228 -12.19 -4.41 13.60
CA PHE A 228 -11.91 -5.49 14.54
C PHE A 228 -11.68 -4.92 15.93
N GLU A 229 -12.37 -5.48 16.91
CA GLU A 229 -12.15 -5.14 18.32
C GLU A 229 -10.72 -5.52 18.77
N THR A 230 -10.25 -6.68 18.30
CA THR A 230 -8.88 -7.16 18.54
C THR A 230 -8.25 -7.69 17.24
N PRO A 231 -6.91 -7.66 17.12
CA PRO A 231 -6.21 -8.27 15.98
C PRO A 231 -6.51 -9.76 15.78
N GLU A 232 -6.82 -10.51 16.85
CA GLU A 232 -7.15 -11.94 16.79
C GLU A 232 -8.35 -12.21 15.86
N GLN A 233 -9.38 -11.37 15.90
CA GLN A 233 -10.54 -11.49 15.03
C GLN A 233 -10.15 -11.41 13.56
N GLY A 234 -9.26 -10.48 13.19
CA GLY A 234 -8.74 -10.37 11.83
C GLY A 234 -7.90 -11.59 11.42
N PHE A 235 -7.10 -12.16 12.33
CA PHE A 235 -6.36 -13.39 12.04
C PHE A 235 -7.29 -14.61 11.80
N GLN A 236 -8.45 -14.69 12.45
CA GLN A 236 -9.44 -15.74 12.15
C GLN A 236 -9.92 -15.66 10.69
N GLU A 237 -10.14 -14.44 10.16
CA GLU A 237 -10.47 -14.25 8.74
C GLU A 237 -9.33 -14.69 7.81
N LEU A 238 -8.06 -14.44 8.21
CA LEU A 238 -6.91 -14.89 7.43
C LEU A 238 -6.75 -16.42 7.43
N PHE A 239 -7.14 -17.10 8.49
CA PHE A 239 -7.19 -18.58 8.49
C PHE A 239 -8.29 -19.11 7.55
N ALA A 240 -9.41 -18.41 7.39
CA ALA A 240 -10.41 -18.76 6.37
C ALA A 240 -9.85 -18.59 4.95
N CYS A 241 -9.06 -17.54 4.72
CA CYS A 241 -8.31 -17.35 3.47
C CYS A 241 -7.35 -18.52 3.20
N LEU A 242 -6.57 -18.93 4.21
CA LEU A 242 -5.67 -20.07 4.09
C LEU A 242 -6.42 -21.35 3.72
N ALA A 243 -7.51 -21.65 4.40
CA ALA A 243 -8.30 -22.85 4.11
C ALA A 243 -8.80 -22.86 2.66
N TYR A 244 -9.36 -21.73 2.20
CA TYR A 244 -9.83 -21.56 0.83
C TYR A 244 -8.73 -21.80 -0.20
N PHE A 245 -7.59 -21.13 -0.07
CA PHE A 245 -6.50 -21.25 -1.05
C PHE A 245 -5.74 -22.57 -0.96
N THR A 246 -5.74 -23.24 0.19
CA THR A 246 -5.14 -24.57 0.34
C THR A 246 -5.85 -25.59 -0.55
N GLU A 247 -7.19 -25.53 -0.67
CA GLU A 247 -7.95 -26.41 -1.57
C GLU A 247 -7.51 -26.24 -3.03
N PHE A 248 -7.41 -25.01 -3.51
CA PHE A 248 -6.94 -24.72 -4.87
C PHE A 248 -5.48 -25.14 -5.07
N TYR A 249 -4.61 -24.83 -4.14
CA TYR A 249 -3.20 -25.17 -4.21
C TYR A 249 -2.95 -26.68 -4.30
N GLU A 250 -3.61 -27.45 -3.43
CA GLU A 250 -3.52 -28.92 -3.45
C GLU A 250 -4.16 -29.54 -4.70
N ALA A 251 -5.22 -28.94 -5.22
CA ALA A 251 -5.81 -29.35 -6.50
C ALA A 251 -4.86 -29.07 -7.67
N ARG A 252 -4.19 -27.90 -7.69
CA ARG A 252 -3.21 -27.53 -8.74
C ARG A 252 -1.98 -28.45 -8.72
N LYS A 253 -1.47 -28.86 -7.56
CA LYS A 253 -0.36 -29.83 -7.46
C LYS A 253 -0.66 -31.14 -8.18
N LYS A 254 -1.91 -31.55 -8.24
CA LYS A 254 -2.38 -32.82 -8.86
C LYS A 254 -2.76 -32.67 -10.33
N ALA A 255 -2.91 -31.46 -10.81
CA ALA A 255 -3.34 -31.13 -12.19
C ALA A 255 -2.13 -30.72 -13.05
N PRO A 256 -2.24 -30.77 -14.39
CA PRO A 256 -1.22 -30.16 -15.24
C PRO A 256 -1.05 -28.66 -14.97
N PRO A 257 0.19 -28.10 -15.13
CA PRO A 257 0.42 -26.68 -14.96
C PRO A 257 -0.49 -25.79 -15.83
N LYS A 258 -1.03 -24.74 -15.23
CA LYS A 258 -1.82 -23.70 -15.86
C LYS A 258 -1.10 -22.35 -15.73
N PHE A 259 -1.49 -21.38 -16.54
CA PHE A 259 -0.96 -20.01 -16.45
C PHE A 259 -1.83 -19.17 -15.49
N ASP A 260 -1.77 -19.50 -14.22
CA ASP A 260 -2.36 -18.76 -13.09
C ASP A 260 -1.40 -18.75 -11.89
N LEU A 261 -1.58 -17.80 -10.98
CA LEU A 261 -0.66 -17.61 -9.85
C LEU A 261 -0.63 -18.82 -8.90
N ILE A 262 -1.77 -19.49 -8.66
CA ILE A 262 -1.81 -20.67 -7.78
C ILE A 262 -1.04 -21.81 -8.43
N SER A 263 -1.27 -22.06 -9.72
CA SER A 263 -0.57 -23.12 -10.46
C SER A 263 0.94 -22.86 -10.54
N MET A 264 1.36 -21.60 -10.75
CA MET A 264 2.78 -21.24 -10.72
C MET A 264 3.42 -21.56 -9.37
N LEU A 265 2.78 -21.18 -8.26
CA LEU A 265 3.29 -21.47 -6.91
C LEU A 265 3.28 -22.96 -6.60
N ALA A 266 2.30 -23.73 -7.10
CA ALA A 266 2.13 -25.15 -6.81
C ALA A 266 3.11 -26.06 -7.54
N HIS A 267 3.73 -25.59 -8.66
CA HIS A 267 4.59 -26.45 -9.50
C HIS A 267 6.06 -26.08 -9.47
N ASP A 268 6.45 -24.89 -9.02
CA ASP A 268 7.87 -24.50 -8.97
C ASP A 268 8.57 -25.11 -7.75
N ASP A 269 9.80 -25.57 -7.96
CA ASP A 269 10.61 -26.22 -6.91
C ASP A 269 10.89 -25.32 -5.70
N SER A 270 10.84 -24.01 -5.86
CA SER A 270 11.08 -23.04 -4.77
C SER A 270 9.82 -22.73 -3.94
N THR A 271 8.63 -23.15 -4.40
CA THR A 271 7.36 -22.80 -3.77
C THR A 271 6.39 -23.96 -3.57
N LYS A 272 6.56 -25.09 -4.25
CA LYS A 272 5.65 -26.24 -4.17
C LYS A 272 5.52 -26.90 -2.79
N ASP A 273 6.52 -26.70 -1.93
CA ASP A 273 6.61 -27.27 -0.57
C ASP A 273 6.58 -26.18 0.52
N MET A 274 5.96 -25.02 0.23
CA MET A 274 5.76 -23.96 1.22
C MET A 274 4.97 -24.48 2.44
N SER A 275 5.33 -24.01 3.63
CA SER A 275 4.50 -24.20 4.83
C SER A 275 3.13 -23.50 4.66
N PRO A 276 2.10 -23.88 5.44
CA PRO A 276 0.82 -23.17 5.39
C PRO A 276 0.94 -21.66 5.61
N GLN A 277 1.83 -21.22 6.50
CA GLN A 277 2.09 -19.79 6.77
C GLN A 277 2.76 -19.10 5.57
N GLU A 278 3.75 -19.73 4.92
CA GLU A 278 4.36 -19.19 3.70
C GLU A 278 3.37 -19.13 2.54
N LEU A 279 2.51 -20.14 2.40
CA LEU A 279 1.45 -20.12 1.39
C LEU A 279 0.52 -18.94 1.64
N LEU A 280 -0.02 -18.81 2.86
CA LEU A 280 -0.89 -17.70 3.23
C LEU A 280 -0.21 -16.35 3.01
N GLY A 281 1.03 -16.19 3.49
CA GLY A 281 1.79 -14.95 3.34
C GLY A 281 1.96 -14.54 1.88
N ASN A 282 2.33 -15.48 1.00
CA ASN A 282 2.50 -15.19 -0.42
C ASN A 282 1.16 -14.92 -1.15
N ILE A 283 0.08 -15.63 -0.78
CA ILE A 283 -1.26 -15.34 -1.31
C ILE A 283 -1.71 -13.94 -0.89
N ILE A 284 -1.60 -13.61 0.39
CA ILE A 284 -1.97 -12.28 0.92
C ILE A 284 -1.13 -11.17 0.26
N LEU A 285 0.18 -11.37 0.10
CA LEU A 285 1.04 -10.42 -0.62
C LEU A 285 0.52 -10.12 -2.02
N LEU A 286 0.13 -11.16 -2.77
CA LEU A 286 -0.34 -11.02 -4.14
C LEU A 286 -1.76 -10.41 -4.21
N ILE A 287 -2.63 -10.74 -3.24
CA ILE A 287 -3.96 -10.13 -3.10
C ILE A 287 -3.83 -8.64 -2.78
N VAL A 288 -3.16 -8.28 -1.70
CA VAL A 288 -2.99 -6.87 -1.24
C VAL A 288 -2.29 -6.03 -2.32
N GLY A 289 -1.19 -6.56 -2.86
CA GLY A 289 -0.44 -5.87 -3.91
C GLY A 289 -1.23 -5.63 -5.19
N GLY A 290 -2.13 -6.55 -5.56
CA GLY A 290 -2.95 -6.46 -6.77
C GLY A 290 -4.26 -5.70 -6.60
N ASN A 291 -4.81 -5.65 -5.39
CA ASN A 291 -6.08 -5.00 -5.09
C ASN A 291 -5.90 -3.53 -4.68
N ASP A 292 -5.29 -3.30 -3.52
CA ASP A 292 -5.40 -2.03 -2.82
C ASP A 292 -4.70 -0.89 -3.51
N THR A 293 -3.52 -1.14 -4.06
CA THR A 293 -2.75 -0.10 -4.73
C THR A 293 -3.41 0.37 -6.02
N THR A 294 -3.97 -0.56 -6.80
CA THR A 294 -4.69 -0.24 -8.04
C THR A 294 -6.04 0.41 -7.76
N ARG A 295 -6.82 -0.13 -6.80
CA ARG A 295 -8.09 0.43 -6.33
C ARG A 295 -7.93 1.89 -5.91
N ASN A 296 -6.94 2.18 -5.07
CA ASN A 296 -6.69 3.51 -4.58
C ASN A 296 -6.15 4.46 -5.66
N SER A 297 -5.41 3.96 -6.64
CA SER A 297 -4.98 4.76 -7.79
C SER A 297 -6.15 5.11 -8.72
N ILE A 298 -7.10 4.19 -8.96
CA ILE A 298 -8.31 4.47 -9.75
C ILE A 298 -9.14 5.57 -9.06
N SER A 299 -9.40 5.42 -7.78
CA SER A 299 -10.18 6.39 -6.99
C SER A 299 -9.44 7.72 -6.82
N GLY A 300 -8.14 7.67 -6.54
CA GLY A 300 -7.28 8.85 -6.40
C GLY A 300 -7.19 9.68 -7.68
N GLY A 301 -7.24 9.05 -8.85
CA GLY A 301 -7.28 9.76 -10.13
C GLY A 301 -8.55 10.60 -10.30
N VAL A 302 -9.72 10.07 -9.90
CA VAL A 302 -10.98 10.83 -9.92
C VAL A 302 -10.91 11.99 -8.93
N LEU A 303 -10.44 11.72 -7.70
CA LEU A 303 -10.30 12.77 -6.68
C LEU A 303 -9.31 13.87 -7.13
N ALA A 304 -8.16 13.49 -7.69
CA ALA A 304 -7.15 14.43 -8.15
C ALA A 304 -7.67 15.35 -9.25
N LEU A 305 -8.35 14.80 -10.28
CA LEU A 305 -8.90 15.60 -11.35
C LEU A 305 -10.02 16.57 -10.86
N ASN A 306 -10.75 16.20 -9.81
CA ASN A 306 -11.73 17.12 -9.20
C ASN A 306 -11.06 18.20 -8.33
N LYS A 307 -9.96 17.88 -7.64
CA LYS A 307 -9.14 18.87 -6.90
C LYS A 307 -8.38 19.84 -7.85
N TYR A 308 -8.09 19.41 -9.09
CA TYR A 308 -7.36 20.18 -10.10
C TYR A 308 -8.18 20.30 -11.41
N PRO A 309 -9.24 21.13 -11.43
CA PRO A 309 -10.20 21.18 -12.56
C PRO A 309 -9.57 21.63 -13.88
N ASP A 310 -8.53 22.45 -13.85
CA ASP A 310 -7.74 22.84 -15.03
C ASP A 310 -7.03 21.63 -15.68
N GLN A 311 -6.58 20.66 -14.87
CA GLN A 311 -6.00 19.43 -15.39
C GLN A 311 -7.06 18.49 -15.94
N TYR A 312 -8.27 18.50 -15.36
CA TYR A 312 -9.39 17.74 -15.92
C TYR A 312 -9.82 18.30 -17.28
N GLU A 313 -9.96 19.62 -17.42
CA GLU A 313 -10.26 20.28 -18.69
C GLU A 313 -9.18 19.95 -19.75
N LYS A 314 -7.90 19.99 -19.38
CA LYS A 314 -6.79 19.61 -20.26
C LYS A 314 -6.92 18.15 -20.74
N LEU A 315 -7.31 17.23 -19.85
CA LEU A 315 -7.56 15.84 -20.22
C LEU A 315 -8.71 15.71 -21.22
N LEU A 316 -9.84 16.36 -20.97
CA LEU A 316 -11.03 16.34 -21.85
C LEU A 316 -10.71 16.90 -23.23
N GLN A 317 -9.87 17.92 -23.32
CA GLN A 317 -9.43 18.49 -24.61
C GLN A 317 -8.41 17.60 -25.33
N ASN A 318 -7.61 16.81 -24.59
CA ASN A 318 -6.58 15.95 -25.14
C ASN A 318 -6.49 14.59 -24.42
N PRO A 319 -7.34 13.63 -24.75
CA PRO A 319 -7.29 12.27 -24.18
C PRO A 319 -5.97 11.53 -24.42
N GLY A 320 -5.18 11.95 -25.39
CA GLY A 320 -3.83 11.41 -25.63
C GLY A 320 -2.85 11.62 -24.46
N LEU A 321 -3.23 12.40 -23.44
CA LEU A 321 -2.46 12.58 -22.23
C LEU A 321 -2.63 11.44 -21.21
N ILE A 322 -3.60 10.54 -21.37
CA ILE A 322 -3.84 9.41 -20.43
C ILE A 322 -2.55 8.65 -20.10
N PRO A 323 -1.67 8.27 -21.06
CA PRO A 323 -0.43 7.55 -20.74
C PRO A 323 0.60 8.33 -19.91
N LYS A 324 0.50 9.66 -19.87
CA LYS A 324 1.31 10.53 -19.01
C LYS A 324 0.63 10.78 -17.67
N MET A 325 -0.69 10.95 -17.69
CA MET A 325 -1.51 11.14 -16.50
C MET A 325 -1.44 9.96 -15.54
N VAL A 326 -1.45 8.73 -16.05
CA VAL A 326 -1.48 7.52 -15.20
C VAL A 326 -0.28 7.44 -14.24
N PRO A 327 0.99 7.59 -14.67
CA PRO A 327 2.11 7.68 -13.72
C PRO A 327 1.99 8.86 -12.75
N GLU A 328 1.43 9.99 -13.17
CA GLU A 328 1.19 11.14 -12.29
C GLU A 328 0.12 10.84 -11.23
N ILE A 329 -0.96 10.13 -11.59
CA ILE A 329 -1.94 9.62 -10.62
C ILE A 329 -1.25 8.75 -9.57
N ILE A 330 -0.41 7.80 -10.00
CA ILE A 330 0.31 6.89 -9.12
C ILE A 330 1.27 7.65 -8.19
N ARG A 331 1.98 8.66 -8.72
CA ARG A 331 2.84 9.53 -7.93
C ARG A 331 2.05 10.34 -6.90
N TRP A 332 0.97 10.99 -7.34
CA TRP A 332 0.18 11.91 -6.50
C TRP A 332 -0.57 11.17 -5.40
N GLN A 333 -1.19 10.04 -5.74
CA GLN A 333 -1.91 9.20 -4.78
C GLN A 333 -0.94 8.45 -3.85
N THR A 334 0.14 7.90 -4.38
CA THR A 334 1.09 7.06 -3.64
C THR A 334 0.38 6.07 -2.72
N PRO A 335 -0.34 5.06 -3.26
CA PRO A 335 -1.24 4.23 -2.45
C PRO A 335 -0.53 3.39 -1.40
N LEU A 336 0.75 3.06 -1.60
CA LEU A 336 1.60 2.47 -0.57
C LEU A 336 2.47 3.58 0.02
N ALA A 337 2.14 4.02 1.24
CA ALA A 337 2.74 5.19 1.84
C ALA A 337 4.20 4.97 2.24
N HIS A 338 4.53 3.78 2.74
CA HIS A 338 5.91 3.43 3.11
C HIS A 338 6.23 1.94 2.96
N MET A 339 7.50 1.64 2.94
CA MET A 339 8.07 0.33 3.24
C MET A 339 9.15 0.47 4.31
N ALA A 340 9.33 -0.55 5.14
CA ALA A 340 10.39 -0.56 6.15
C ALA A 340 11.54 -1.48 5.78
N ARG A 341 12.71 -1.21 6.38
CA ARG A 341 13.92 -2.03 6.30
C ARG A 341 14.59 -2.08 7.68
N THR A 342 15.47 -3.05 7.86
CA THR A 342 16.35 -3.14 9.04
C THR A 342 17.80 -3.06 8.61
N ALA A 343 18.59 -2.19 9.23
CA ALA A 343 20.01 -2.07 8.97
C ALA A 343 20.77 -3.32 9.42
N LEU A 344 21.58 -3.91 8.52
CA LEU A 344 22.39 -5.12 8.80
C LEU A 344 23.76 -4.80 9.38
N ALA A 345 24.21 -3.58 9.25
CA ALA A 345 25.47 -3.07 9.77
C ALA A 345 25.34 -1.58 10.10
N ASP A 346 26.27 -1.06 10.91
CA ASP A 346 26.40 0.37 11.12
C ASP A 346 26.73 1.03 9.78
N THR A 347 25.99 2.10 9.45
CA THR A 347 26.12 2.82 8.19
C THR A 347 25.75 4.29 8.35
N GLU A 348 25.91 5.08 7.28
CA GLU A 348 25.48 6.47 7.24
C GLU A 348 24.39 6.69 6.19
N LEU A 349 23.38 7.49 6.53
CA LEU A 349 22.33 7.93 5.61
C LEU A 349 21.93 9.38 5.92
N GLY A 350 21.95 10.24 4.91
CA GLY A 350 21.59 11.66 5.08
C GLY A 350 22.43 12.39 6.15
N GLY A 351 23.70 11.99 6.36
CA GLY A 351 24.57 12.52 7.40
C GLY A 351 24.27 12.02 8.83
N LYS A 352 23.39 11.02 8.97
CA LYS A 352 23.05 10.36 10.24
C LYS A 352 23.72 9.02 10.36
N HIS A 353 24.16 8.67 11.57
CA HIS A 353 24.69 7.35 11.89
C HIS A 353 23.55 6.38 12.20
N ILE A 354 23.34 5.41 11.34
CA ILE A 354 22.35 4.34 11.48
C ILE A 354 23.04 3.12 12.07
N LYS A 355 22.55 2.61 13.17
CA LYS A 355 23.12 1.44 13.84
C LYS A 355 22.57 0.15 13.26
N LYS A 356 23.37 -0.91 13.33
CA LYS A 356 22.89 -2.26 13.06
C LYS A 356 21.66 -2.59 13.92
N GLY A 357 20.60 -3.06 13.30
CA GLY A 357 19.33 -3.39 13.94
C GLY A 357 18.32 -2.26 13.93
N ASP A 358 18.71 -1.02 13.57
CA ASP A 358 17.79 0.09 13.45
C ASP A 358 16.76 -0.17 12.34
N ARG A 359 15.50 0.21 12.63
CA ARG A 359 14.40 0.18 11.66
C ARG A 359 14.34 1.50 10.89
N LEU A 360 14.14 1.43 9.58
CA LEU A 360 13.98 2.59 8.72
C LEU A 360 12.65 2.49 7.96
N ALA A 361 11.86 3.58 7.96
CA ALA A 361 10.69 3.72 7.11
C ALA A 361 11.05 4.60 5.90
N MET A 362 11.00 4.03 4.73
CA MET A 362 11.08 4.77 3.46
C MET A 362 9.70 5.33 3.14
N TRP A 363 9.47 6.61 3.42
CA TRP A 363 8.19 7.25 3.19
C TRP A 363 8.02 7.62 1.71
N TYR A 364 7.56 6.70 0.88
CA TYR A 364 7.32 6.93 -0.55
C TYR A 364 6.37 8.09 -0.80
N ILE A 365 5.35 8.24 0.05
CA ILE A 365 4.40 9.36 -0.02
C ILE A 365 5.08 10.72 0.18
N SER A 366 6.10 10.79 1.02
CA SER A 366 6.94 11.97 1.21
C SER A 366 7.91 12.18 0.05
N GLY A 367 8.63 11.12 -0.37
CA GLY A 367 9.57 11.21 -1.50
C GLY A 367 8.92 11.63 -2.81
N ASN A 368 7.64 11.27 -3.00
CA ASN A 368 6.85 11.67 -4.17
C ASN A 368 6.36 13.14 -4.10
N ARG A 369 6.57 13.81 -2.96
CA ARG A 369 6.31 15.24 -2.73
C ARG A 369 7.61 16.01 -2.43
N ASP A 370 8.78 15.42 -2.71
CA ASP A 370 10.07 16.03 -2.48
C ASP A 370 10.35 17.08 -3.55
N GLU A 371 10.18 18.34 -3.16
CA GLU A 371 10.38 19.54 -3.99
C GLU A 371 11.86 19.76 -4.39
N SER A 372 12.79 19.11 -3.71
CA SER A 372 14.21 19.15 -4.09
C SER A 372 14.53 18.28 -5.30
N TYR A 373 13.67 17.30 -5.62
CA TYR A 373 13.84 16.36 -6.71
C TYR A 373 12.77 16.48 -7.80
N ILE A 374 11.51 16.74 -7.41
CA ILE A 374 10.36 16.83 -8.31
C ILE A 374 9.87 18.28 -8.36
N ASP A 375 9.99 18.92 -9.51
CA ASP A 375 9.48 20.27 -9.71
C ASP A 375 7.98 20.33 -9.46
N ARG A 376 7.51 21.32 -8.67
CA ARG A 376 6.10 21.48 -8.28
C ARG A 376 5.51 20.16 -7.75
N ALA A 377 6.20 19.53 -6.79
CA ALA A 377 5.91 18.17 -6.32
C ALA A 377 4.52 18.02 -5.69
N ASP A 378 3.99 19.09 -5.07
CA ASP A 378 2.66 19.11 -4.44
C ASP A 378 1.51 19.29 -5.43
N GLU A 379 1.81 19.62 -6.69
CA GLU A 379 0.78 19.80 -7.71
C GLU A 379 0.56 18.52 -8.53
N PHE A 380 -0.68 18.32 -8.94
CA PHE A 380 -1.07 17.28 -9.89
C PHE A 380 -1.00 17.84 -11.32
N ILE A 381 -0.11 17.30 -12.15
CA ILE A 381 0.19 17.81 -13.49
C ILE A 381 0.17 16.66 -14.48
N ILE A 382 -0.90 16.51 -15.26
CA ILE A 382 -1.12 15.32 -16.12
C ILE A 382 -0.16 15.19 -17.32
N ASP A 383 0.53 16.25 -17.68
CA ASP A 383 1.54 16.27 -18.74
C ASP A 383 2.96 16.51 -18.22
N ARG A 384 3.18 16.24 -16.93
CA ARG A 384 4.49 16.38 -16.26
C ARG A 384 5.61 15.79 -17.11
N PRO A 385 6.74 16.48 -17.27
CA PRO A 385 7.96 15.90 -17.81
C PRO A 385 8.42 14.72 -16.92
N ASN A 386 8.81 13.60 -17.52
CA ASN A 386 9.28 12.41 -16.79
C ASN A 386 8.32 11.92 -15.67
N PRO A 387 7.04 11.67 -15.98
CA PRO A 387 6.03 11.37 -14.95
C PRO A 387 6.29 10.06 -14.18
N ARG A 388 7.22 9.20 -14.67
CA ARG A 388 7.65 7.96 -13.99
C ARG A 388 8.78 8.15 -12.99
N ASN A 389 9.26 9.39 -12.80
CA ASN A 389 10.23 9.72 -11.75
C ASN A 389 9.50 9.83 -10.40
N HIS A 390 9.12 8.71 -9.84
CA HIS A 390 8.47 8.60 -8.52
C HIS A 390 8.87 7.31 -7.82
N THR A 391 8.71 7.26 -6.50
CA THR A 391 9.05 6.12 -5.64
C THR A 391 7.89 5.17 -5.38
N ALA A 392 6.66 5.44 -5.90
CA ALA A 392 5.44 4.69 -5.57
C ALA A 392 5.53 3.18 -5.88
N PHE A 393 6.37 2.75 -6.81
CA PHE A 393 6.63 1.35 -7.11
C PHE A 393 7.86 0.79 -6.39
N GLY A 394 8.50 1.56 -5.52
CA GLY A 394 9.80 1.21 -4.95
C GLY A 394 10.90 1.08 -5.99
N TYR A 395 12.08 0.66 -5.53
CA TYR A 395 13.26 0.46 -6.37
C TYR A 395 14.02 -0.83 -5.97
N GLY A 396 15.12 -1.14 -6.68
CA GLY A 396 15.96 -2.28 -6.36
C GLY A 396 15.28 -3.63 -6.58
N ILE A 397 15.68 -4.63 -5.81
CA ILE A 397 15.20 -6.02 -5.96
C ILE A 397 13.73 -6.18 -5.61
N HIS A 398 13.20 -5.35 -4.71
CA HIS A 398 11.80 -5.38 -4.26
C HIS A 398 10.88 -4.46 -5.07
N ARG A 399 11.36 -3.83 -6.15
CA ARG A 399 10.49 -3.02 -7.01
C ARG A 399 9.24 -3.80 -7.40
N CYS A 400 8.09 -3.12 -7.38
CA CYS A 400 6.78 -3.71 -7.68
C CYS A 400 6.82 -4.60 -8.94
N VAL A 401 6.45 -5.88 -8.79
CA VAL A 401 6.40 -6.85 -9.90
C VAL A 401 5.23 -6.56 -10.84
N GLY A 402 4.13 -6.03 -10.30
CA GLY A 402 2.88 -5.74 -11.01
C GLY A 402 2.78 -4.34 -11.60
N ASN A 403 3.84 -3.51 -11.57
CA ASN A 403 3.78 -2.11 -11.98
C ASN A 403 3.19 -1.90 -13.38
N ARG A 404 3.51 -2.77 -14.34
CA ARG A 404 3.00 -2.70 -15.72
C ARG A 404 1.51 -3.04 -15.80
N LEU A 405 1.06 -4.02 -15.01
CA LEU A 405 -0.36 -4.38 -14.95
C LEU A 405 -1.17 -3.24 -14.31
N ALA A 406 -0.67 -2.62 -13.26
CA ALA A 406 -1.31 -1.48 -12.63
C ALA A 406 -1.45 -0.29 -13.60
N GLU A 407 -0.36 0.09 -14.30
CA GLU A 407 -0.42 1.14 -15.33
C GLU A 407 -1.39 0.77 -16.46
N MET A 408 -1.43 -0.50 -16.90
CA MET A 408 -2.34 -0.97 -17.95
C MET A 408 -3.80 -0.86 -17.50
N GLN A 409 -4.15 -1.34 -16.31
CA GLN A 409 -5.51 -1.24 -15.78
C GLN A 409 -5.97 0.22 -15.68
N LEU A 410 -5.12 1.11 -15.20
CA LEU A 410 -5.40 2.55 -15.11
C LEU A 410 -5.58 3.18 -16.50
N ASN A 411 -4.68 2.89 -17.46
CA ASN A 411 -4.79 3.41 -18.81
C ASN A 411 -6.12 2.99 -19.45
N VAL A 412 -6.42 1.69 -19.41
CA VAL A 412 -7.66 1.14 -19.96
C VAL A 412 -8.89 1.75 -19.28
N MET A 413 -8.90 1.85 -17.95
CA MET A 413 -10.02 2.45 -17.21
C MET A 413 -10.26 3.89 -17.64
N TRP A 414 -9.22 4.74 -17.71
CA TRP A 414 -9.35 6.13 -18.12
C TRP A 414 -9.73 6.29 -19.59
N GLU A 415 -9.26 5.41 -20.48
CA GLU A 415 -9.70 5.37 -21.87
C GLU A 415 -11.19 5.04 -21.99
N GLU A 416 -11.68 4.07 -21.21
CA GLU A 416 -13.09 3.68 -21.22
C GLU A 416 -14.00 4.72 -20.54
N ILE A 417 -13.52 5.39 -19.48
CA ILE A 417 -14.20 6.56 -18.87
C ILE A 417 -14.37 7.66 -19.90
N ASN A 418 -13.29 8.05 -20.57
CA ASN A 418 -13.31 9.16 -21.51
C ASN A 418 -14.18 8.92 -22.76
N LYS A 419 -14.44 7.65 -23.10
CA LYS A 419 -15.37 7.28 -24.19
C LYS A 419 -16.84 7.44 -23.80
N ARG A 420 -17.16 7.32 -22.50
CA ARG A 420 -18.54 7.22 -21.99
C ARG A 420 -19.03 8.48 -21.33
N PHE A 421 -18.14 9.15 -20.60
CA PHE A 421 -18.54 10.24 -19.71
C PHE A 421 -17.81 11.53 -20.05
N SER A 422 -18.56 12.63 -20.01
CA SER A 422 -17.98 13.97 -20.14
C SER A 422 -17.21 14.38 -18.89
N LYS A 423 -17.72 14.00 -17.70
CA LYS A 423 -17.12 14.31 -16.41
C LYS A 423 -17.67 13.41 -15.31
N ILE A 424 -16.82 13.07 -14.36
CA ILE A 424 -17.19 12.47 -13.08
C ILE A 424 -17.03 13.58 -12.03
N GLU A 425 -18.10 13.93 -11.32
CA GLU A 425 -18.09 14.97 -10.30
C GLU A 425 -18.07 14.34 -8.91
N VAL A 426 -17.08 14.69 -8.10
CA VAL A 426 -17.04 14.35 -6.67
C VAL A 426 -17.99 15.26 -5.94
N THR A 427 -18.94 14.68 -5.20
CA THR A 427 -20.09 15.39 -4.60
C THR A 427 -19.99 15.57 -3.10
N GLY A 428 -19.03 14.90 -2.44
CA GLY A 428 -18.80 14.98 -1.01
C GLY A 428 -17.36 14.69 -0.64
N ASP A 429 -17.01 14.85 0.64
CA ASP A 429 -15.69 14.54 1.15
C ASP A 429 -15.41 13.04 1.07
N PRO A 430 -14.19 12.64 0.63
CA PRO A 430 -13.81 11.24 0.64
C PRO A 430 -13.66 10.73 2.08
N LEU A 431 -14.07 9.48 2.34
CA LEU A 431 -13.70 8.77 3.54
C LEU A 431 -12.36 8.06 3.30
N LEU A 432 -11.33 8.45 4.04
CA LEU A 432 -9.98 7.91 3.89
C LEU A 432 -9.73 6.73 4.82
N LEU A 433 -8.73 5.91 4.49
CA LEU A 433 -8.30 4.80 5.33
C LEU A 433 -7.53 5.30 6.56
N ASN A 434 -7.81 4.69 7.71
CA ASN A 434 -7.06 4.92 8.94
C ASN A 434 -5.80 4.02 8.97
N SER A 435 -4.87 4.28 8.04
CA SER A 435 -3.67 3.47 7.85
C SER A 435 -2.48 4.31 7.40
N SER A 436 -1.35 4.19 8.09
CA SER A 436 -0.08 4.79 7.66
C SER A 436 0.68 3.93 6.66
N PHE A 437 0.22 2.70 6.37
CA PHE A 437 0.81 1.82 5.39
C PHE A 437 0.17 1.99 4.01
N VAL A 438 -1.17 1.98 3.94
CA VAL A 438 -1.91 2.23 2.71
C VAL A 438 -2.58 3.60 2.77
N HIS A 439 -2.17 4.51 1.89
CA HIS A 439 -2.83 5.79 1.66
C HIS A 439 -4.00 5.57 0.70
N GLY A 440 -5.19 5.34 1.26
CA GLY A 440 -6.34 4.86 0.51
C GLY A 440 -7.61 5.64 0.74
N ILE A 441 -8.54 5.42 -0.18
CA ILE A 441 -9.89 6.00 -0.18
C ILE A 441 -10.89 4.86 0.03
N ARG A 442 -11.64 4.93 1.12
CA ARG A 442 -12.65 3.95 1.52
C ARG A 442 -14.00 4.20 0.83
N GLU A 443 -14.36 5.49 0.74
CA GLU A 443 -15.56 5.95 0.04
C GLU A 443 -15.26 7.22 -0.73
N LEU A 444 -15.82 7.32 -1.93
CA LEU A 444 -15.75 8.51 -2.77
C LEU A 444 -17.12 8.72 -3.42
N PRO A 445 -17.94 9.63 -2.86
CA PRO A 445 -19.24 9.95 -3.44
C PRO A 445 -19.06 10.73 -4.73
N VAL A 446 -19.69 10.26 -5.80
CA VAL A 446 -19.62 10.89 -7.13
C VAL A 446 -20.98 10.89 -7.80
N THR A 447 -21.13 11.79 -8.77
CA THR A 447 -22.23 11.79 -9.75
C THR A 447 -21.64 11.84 -11.16
N ILE A 448 -22.22 11.08 -12.08
CA ILE A 448 -21.93 11.13 -13.51
C ILE A 448 -23.14 11.74 -14.20
N ARG A 449 -22.89 12.78 -14.99
CA ARG A 449 -23.94 13.36 -15.82
C ARG A 449 -23.95 12.72 -17.19
N GLY A 450 -25.16 12.35 -17.64
CA GLY A 450 -25.39 11.79 -18.96
C GLY A 450 -25.24 12.82 -20.10
#